data_942ff0be2a014846aed2f54cafa3aebe
#
_entry.id   942ff0be2a014846aed2f54cafa3aebe
#
_cell.length_a   1.000
_cell.length_b   1.000
_cell.length_c   1.000
_cell.angle_alpha   90.00
_cell.angle_beta   90.00
_cell.angle_gamma   90.00
#
_symmetry.space_group_name_H-M   'P 1'
#
loop_
_entity.id
_entity.type
_entity.pdbx_description
1 polymer ?
#
loop_
_entity_poly.entity_id
_entity_poly.type
_entity_poly.pdbx_seq_one_letter_code
_entity_poly.pdbx_strand_id
1 'polypeptide(L)'
;MSKLLPIAELIKQLLELEFKEEAKYTLESKKDWLLNIPDRELYKEFWEEISDVYSGLIDDKWRLDDKLDCKSNLMKNGMARIDIWFEEPYNFICEFDEKQHFNQYRLITLKRGYQNFIFSFDYNSYYNLSSEIVVKPGKSGFHKLKSLDILFPEMFEEEKQDNRIRQRAFRDYLKDIVPVKLGYNPTVRISYQVTNNKIKEFTKEDLENIGRWNDENSFFQHFLYEFLQGKRR
;
A
#
# COMPACT_ATOMS: atom_id res chain seq x y z
N MET A 1 7.56 -17.24 -12.42
CA MET A 1 6.12 -16.95 -12.30
C MET A 1 5.94 -15.81 -11.30
N SER A 2 5.09 -14.83 -11.55
CA SER A 2 4.84 -13.74 -10.61
C SER A 2 4.20 -14.30 -9.34
N LYS A 3 4.65 -13.86 -8.15
CA LYS A 3 4.02 -14.21 -6.85
C LYS A 3 2.57 -13.76 -6.78
N LEU A 4 2.19 -12.75 -7.57
CA LEU A 4 0.87 -12.14 -7.54
C LEU A 4 -0.21 -13.03 -8.18
N LEU A 5 0.13 -13.84 -9.19
CA LEU A 5 -0.85 -14.65 -9.90
C LEU A 5 -1.57 -15.68 -9.00
N PRO A 6 -0.88 -16.50 -8.20
CA PRO A 6 -1.56 -17.42 -7.28
C PRO A 6 -2.46 -16.71 -6.26
N ILE A 7 -2.02 -15.55 -5.78
CA ILE A 7 -2.80 -14.73 -4.84
C ILE A 7 -4.07 -14.20 -5.52
N ALA A 8 -3.94 -13.65 -6.73
CA ALA A 8 -5.06 -13.12 -7.48
C ALA A 8 -6.11 -14.19 -7.80
N GLU A 9 -5.67 -15.38 -8.25
CA GLU A 9 -6.55 -16.50 -8.55
C GLU A 9 -7.31 -16.99 -7.32
N LEU A 10 -6.63 -17.04 -6.18
CA LEU A 10 -7.28 -17.47 -4.95
C LEU A 10 -8.32 -16.45 -4.47
N ILE A 11 -7.98 -15.15 -4.46
CA ILE A 11 -8.94 -14.11 -4.10
C ILE A 11 -10.14 -14.12 -5.06
N LYS A 12 -9.88 -14.28 -6.36
CA LYS A 12 -10.95 -14.45 -7.36
C LYS A 12 -11.91 -15.58 -6.98
N GLN A 13 -11.38 -16.77 -6.72
CA GLN A 13 -12.21 -17.93 -6.33
C GLN A 13 -13.03 -17.67 -5.06
N LEU A 14 -12.45 -17.00 -4.07
CA LEU A 14 -13.15 -16.65 -2.84
C LEU A 14 -14.28 -15.65 -3.07
N LEU A 15 -14.04 -14.62 -3.88
CA LEU A 15 -15.06 -13.63 -4.24
C LEU A 15 -16.20 -14.28 -5.00
N GLU A 16 -15.92 -15.12 -5.99
CA GLU A 16 -16.92 -15.83 -6.78
C GLU A 16 -17.72 -16.82 -5.93
N LEU A 17 -17.06 -17.47 -4.97
CA LEU A 17 -17.73 -18.39 -4.05
C LEU A 17 -18.68 -17.65 -3.10
N GLU A 18 -18.26 -16.54 -2.54
CA GLU A 18 -19.05 -15.75 -1.56
C GLU A 18 -20.19 -14.99 -2.23
N PHE A 19 -19.89 -14.24 -3.30
CA PHE A 19 -20.83 -13.31 -3.91
C PHE A 19 -21.62 -13.90 -5.08
N LYS A 20 -21.22 -15.06 -5.61
CA LYS A 20 -21.81 -15.71 -6.79
C LYS A 20 -21.76 -14.85 -8.05
N GLU A 21 -20.79 -13.95 -8.13
CA GLU A 21 -20.54 -13.08 -9.25
C GLU A 21 -19.12 -13.28 -9.78
N GLU A 22 -18.95 -13.24 -11.11
CA GLU A 22 -17.63 -13.38 -11.74
C GLU A 22 -16.68 -12.27 -11.24
N ALA A 23 -15.48 -12.65 -10.86
CA ALA A 23 -14.42 -11.71 -10.49
C ALA A 23 -13.35 -11.63 -11.58
N LYS A 24 -13.06 -10.41 -12.02
CA LYS A 24 -11.99 -10.11 -12.98
C LYS A 24 -10.90 -9.31 -12.28
N TYR A 25 -9.66 -9.55 -12.69
CA TYR A 25 -8.52 -8.79 -12.15
C TYR A 25 -7.47 -8.50 -13.22
N THR A 26 -6.67 -7.48 -12.95
CA THR A 26 -5.50 -7.11 -13.74
C THR A 26 -4.28 -7.01 -12.83
N LEU A 27 -3.19 -7.70 -13.19
CA LEU A 27 -1.92 -7.63 -12.46
C LEU A 27 -1.11 -6.41 -12.90
N GLU A 28 -0.35 -5.84 -11.95
CA GLU A 28 0.57 -4.74 -12.20
C GLU A 28 -0.08 -3.54 -12.91
N SER A 29 -1.33 -3.30 -12.58
CA SER A 29 -2.20 -2.29 -13.18
C SER A 29 -1.75 -0.87 -12.84
N LYS A 30 -2.21 0.08 -13.66
CA LYS A 30 -2.07 1.52 -13.43
C LYS A 30 -3.41 2.19 -13.65
N LYS A 31 -3.75 3.13 -12.77
CA LYS A 31 -4.99 3.90 -12.85
C LYS A 31 -4.65 5.38 -12.91
N ASP A 32 -5.34 6.13 -13.76
CA ASP A 32 -5.13 7.56 -13.99
C ASP A 32 -5.42 8.42 -12.75
N TRP A 33 -6.28 7.93 -11.87
CA TRP A 33 -6.60 8.55 -10.60
C TRP A 33 -5.59 8.21 -9.47
N LEU A 34 -4.62 7.33 -9.68
CA LEU A 34 -3.59 7.00 -8.67
C LEU A 34 -2.21 7.43 -9.17
N LEU A 35 -1.77 8.60 -8.75
CA LEU A 35 -0.55 9.22 -9.21
C LEU A 35 0.62 9.02 -8.23
N ASN A 36 1.84 8.95 -8.77
CA ASN A 36 3.06 8.89 -7.95
C ASN A 36 3.33 10.18 -7.20
N ILE A 37 2.96 11.31 -7.81
CA ILE A 37 2.99 12.65 -7.21
C ILE A 37 1.53 13.07 -7.09
N PRO A 38 1.03 13.36 -5.88
CA PRO A 38 -0.36 13.77 -5.69
C PRO A 38 -0.70 14.99 -6.54
N ASP A 39 -1.89 14.99 -7.11
CA ASP A 39 -2.43 16.13 -7.85
C ASP A 39 -3.44 16.86 -6.96
N ARG A 40 -3.19 18.17 -6.74
CA ARG A 40 -4.00 18.97 -5.82
C ARG A 40 -5.44 19.11 -6.28
N GLU A 41 -5.68 19.27 -7.58
CA GLU A 41 -7.03 19.42 -8.10
C GLU A 41 -7.81 18.10 -8.03
N LEU A 42 -7.13 16.99 -8.30
CA LEU A 42 -7.73 15.66 -8.22
C LEU A 42 -8.05 15.26 -6.76
N TYR A 43 -7.19 15.64 -5.81
CA TYR A 43 -7.30 15.23 -4.40
C TYR A 43 -7.71 16.34 -3.45
N LYS A 44 -8.30 17.41 -3.94
CA LYS A 44 -8.59 18.64 -3.20
C LYS A 44 -9.32 18.42 -1.87
N GLU A 45 -10.26 17.47 -1.81
CA GLU A 45 -11.08 17.22 -0.62
C GLU A 45 -10.32 16.57 0.55
N PHE A 46 -9.17 15.95 0.26
CA PHE A 46 -8.33 15.28 1.24
C PHE A 46 -6.85 15.69 1.13
N TRP A 47 -6.61 16.86 0.53
CA TRP A 47 -5.27 17.40 0.31
C TRP A 47 -4.50 17.64 1.61
N GLU A 48 -5.17 18.17 2.63
CA GLU A 48 -4.55 18.46 3.92
C GLU A 48 -4.06 17.20 4.62
N GLU A 49 -4.83 16.11 4.56
CA GLU A 49 -4.42 14.81 5.12
C GLU A 49 -3.18 14.27 4.40
N ILE A 50 -3.13 14.38 3.07
CA ILE A 50 -1.94 13.97 2.28
C ILE A 50 -0.74 14.84 2.65
N SER A 51 -0.93 16.15 2.78
CA SER A 51 0.12 17.11 3.10
C SER A 51 0.68 16.88 4.51
N ASP A 52 -0.17 16.59 5.49
CA ASP A 52 0.27 16.28 6.86
C ASP A 52 1.10 14.98 6.91
N VAL A 53 0.64 13.93 6.24
CA VAL A 53 1.41 12.68 6.16
C VAL A 53 2.75 12.89 5.45
N TYR A 54 2.76 13.64 4.35
CA TYR A 54 4.00 13.97 3.64
C TYR A 54 4.98 14.73 4.54
N SER A 55 4.50 15.77 5.23
CA SER A 55 5.33 16.56 6.15
C SER A 55 5.96 15.68 7.23
N GLY A 56 5.20 14.77 7.82
CA GLY A 56 5.75 13.83 8.81
C GLY A 56 6.83 12.90 8.24
N LEU A 57 6.72 12.53 6.97
CA LEU A 57 7.72 11.68 6.31
C LEU A 57 9.03 12.39 6.00
N ILE A 58 9.04 13.70 5.98
CA ILE A 58 10.22 14.54 5.70
C ILE A 58 10.65 15.37 6.91
N ASP A 59 10.24 14.97 8.11
CA ASP A 59 10.59 15.60 9.37
C ASP A 59 10.17 17.10 9.40
N ASP A 60 9.00 17.40 8.81
CA ASP A 60 8.38 18.73 8.70
C ASP A 60 9.28 19.81 8.04
N LYS A 61 10.25 19.38 7.23
CA LYS A 61 11.21 20.31 6.57
C LYS A 61 10.59 21.12 5.44
N TRP A 62 9.56 20.59 4.78
CA TRP A 62 8.86 21.25 3.67
C TRP A 62 7.37 20.92 3.70
N ARG A 63 6.58 21.78 3.12
CA ARG A 63 5.20 21.49 2.76
C ARG A 63 5.11 20.82 1.40
N LEU A 64 4.08 20.03 1.18
CA LEU A 64 3.86 19.38 -0.11
C LEU A 64 3.67 20.42 -1.23
N ASP A 65 2.90 21.47 -0.97
CA ASP A 65 2.68 22.58 -1.92
C ASP A 65 3.99 23.23 -2.35
N ASP A 66 4.86 23.57 -1.40
CA ASP A 66 6.17 24.21 -1.70
C ASP A 66 7.01 23.35 -2.65
N LYS A 67 6.90 22.03 -2.53
CA LYS A 67 7.61 21.10 -3.41
C LYS A 67 7.02 21.01 -4.81
N LEU A 68 5.71 21.13 -4.93
CA LEU A 68 5.01 21.05 -6.20
C LEU A 68 5.11 22.38 -6.97
N ASP A 69 4.99 23.52 -6.31
CA ASP A 69 5.09 24.85 -6.92
C ASP A 69 6.46 25.13 -7.53
N CYS A 70 7.52 24.64 -6.91
CA CYS A 70 8.88 24.81 -7.42
C CYS A 70 9.17 24.11 -8.76
N LYS A 71 8.32 23.18 -9.23
CA LYS A 71 8.67 22.28 -10.34
C LYS A 71 7.54 21.94 -11.32
N SER A 72 6.51 22.74 -11.40
CA SER A 72 5.30 22.47 -12.20
C SER A 72 5.54 22.13 -13.69
N ASN A 73 6.74 22.33 -14.23
CA ASN A 73 7.02 22.17 -15.66
C ASN A 73 8.04 21.10 -16.05
N LEU A 74 8.59 20.32 -15.12
CA LEU A 74 9.77 19.52 -15.43
C LEU A 74 9.60 18.01 -15.34
N MET A 75 8.52 17.46 -14.77
CA MET A 75 8.37 16.01 -14.63
C MET A 75 7.00 15.54 -15.07
N LYS A 76 6.98 14.56 -15.98
CA LYS A 76 5.76 13.79 -16.26
C LYS A 76 5.37 13.04 -14.98
N ASN A 77 4.22 13.40 -14.42
CA ASN A 77 3.64 12.65 -13.32
C ASN A 77 3.23 11.27 -13.83
N GLY A 78 3.82 10.22 -13.29
CA GLY A 78 3.50 8.86 -13.66
C GLY A 78 2.43 8.27 -12.73
N MET A 79 1.59 7.41 -13.29
CA MET A 79 0.63 6.63 -12.50
C MET A 79 1.37 5.65 -11.58
N ALA A 80 0.86 5.49 -10.35
CA ALA A 80 1.37 4.48 -9.44
C ALA A 80 1.00 3.08 -9.93
N ARG A 81 1.91 2.12 -9.69
CA ARG A 81 1.68 0.72 -10.02
C ARG A 81 0.93 0.05 -8.88
N ILE A 82 -0.10 -0.67 -9.21
CA ILE A 82 -0.94 -1.49 -8.33
C ILE A 82 -0.55 -2.94 -8.55
N ASP A 83 -0.40 -3.72 -7.48
CA ASP A 83 -0.07 -5.14 -7.60
C ASP A 83 -1.20 -5.92 -8.27
N ILE A 84 -2.41 -5.83 -7.74
CA ILE A 84 -3.61 -6.48 -8.29
C ILE A 84 -4.77 -5.48 -8.21
N TRP A 85 -5.44 -5.27 -9.32
CA TRP A 85 -6.70 -4.53 -9.38
C TRP A 85 -7.84 -5.49 -9.65
N PHE A 86 -8.81 -5.59 -8.74
CA PHE A 86 -10.07 -6.29 -8.98
C PHE A 86 -11.08 -5.33 -9.59
N GLU A 87 -11.63 -5.73 -10.74
CA GLU A 87 -12.56 -4.93 -11.54
C GLU A 87 -13.98 -4.96 -10.97
N GLU A 88 -14.91 -4.25 -11.63
CA GLU A 88 -16.33 -4.34 -11.25
C GLU A 88 -16.82 -5.80 -11.17
N PRO A 89 -17.69 -6.10 -10.21
CA PRO A 89 -18.34 -5.17 -9.26
C PRO A 89 -17.52 -4.87 -7.99
N TYR A 90 -16.33 -5.40 -7.85
CA TYR A 90 -15.53 -5.37 -6.62
C TYR A 90 -14.76 -4.05 -6.43
N ASN A 91 -14.14 -3.52 -7.48
CA ASN A 91 -13.45 -2.23 -7.51
C ASN A 91 -12.53 -1.96 -6.32
N PHE A 92 -11.51 -2.79 -6.13
CA PHE A 92 -10.50 -2.59 -5.07
C PHE A 92 -9.09 -2.94 -5.52
N ILE A 93 -8.13 -2.34 -4.81
CA ILE A 93 -6.72 -2.67 -4.90
C ILE A 93 -6.40 -3.81 -3.94
N CYS A 94 -5.61 -4.80 -4.38
CA CYS A 94 -4.93 -5.73 -3.49
C CYS A 94 -3.42 -5.56 -3.63
N GLU A 95 -2.75 -5.27 -2.53
CA GLU A 95 -1.29 -5.10 -2.43
C GLU A 95 -0.68 -6.25 -1.64
N PHE A 96 0.46 -6.75 -2.11
CA PHE A 96 1.23 -7.77 -1.42
C PHE A 96 2.44 -7.16 -0.73
N ASP A 97 2.35 -7.03 0.59
CA ASP A 97 3.35 -6.34 1.39
C ASP A 97 4.44 -7.29 1.90
N GLU A 98 5.63 -7.16 1.33
CA GLU A 98 6.84 -7.82 1.83
C GLU A 98 7.40 -7.04 3.05
N LYS A 99 8.36 -7.66 3.78
CA LYS A 99 9.01 -7.08 4.98
C LYS A 99 9.45 -5.61 4.84
N GLN A 100 9.83 -5.21 3.65
CA GLN A 100 10.28 -3.85 3.36
C GLN A 100 9.17 -2.78 3.43
N HIS A 101 7.88 -3.19 3.49
CA HIS A 101 6.75 -2.29 3.69
C HIS A 101 6.54 -1.94 5.17
N PHE A 102 7.12 -2.73 6.09
CA PHE A 102 7.07 -2.49 7.52
C PHE A 102 8.34 -1.77 7.97
N ASN A 103 8.22 -0.51 8.35
CA ASN A 103 9.35 0.31 8.77
C ASN A 103 8.87 1.56 9.53
N GLN A 104 9.81 2.30 10.11
CA GLN A 104 9.53 3.52 10.87
C GLN A 104 8.75 4.60 10.10
N TYR A 105 8.87 4.67 8.77
CA TYR A 105 8.13 5.64 7.95
C TYR A 105 6.70 5.17 7.69
N ARG A 106 6.49 3.87 7.53
CA ARG A 106 5.15 3.30 7.51
C ARG A 106 4.43 3.58 8.84
N LEU A 107 5.13 3.48 9.97
CA LEU A 107 4.59 3.85 11.28
C LEU A 107 4.13 5.33 11.33
N ILE A 108 4.88 6.24 10.71
CA ILE A 108 4.48 7.65 10.60
C ILE A 108 3.18 7.79 9.82
N THR A 109 3.08 7.15 8.65
CA THR A 109 1.84 7.20 7.86
C THR A 109 0.66 6.64 8.63
N LEU A 110 0.82 5.50 9.31
CA LEU A 110 -0.24 4.89 10.12
C LEU A 110 -0.71 5.82 11.25
N LYS A 111 0.19 6.52 11.92
CA LYS A 111 -0.15 7.45 13.00
C LYS A 111 -0.87 8.70 12.52
N ARG A 112 -0.49 9.26 11.38
CA ARG A 112 -1.03 10.53 10.89
C ARG A 112 -2.23 10.38 9.97
N GLY A 113 -2.25 9.37 9.11
CA GLY A 113 -3.14 9.31 7.96
C GLY A 113 -4.38 8.41 8.06
N TYR A 114 -4.56 7.66 9.16
CA TYR A 114 -5.60 6.61 9.22
C TYR A 114 -6.72 6.87 10.24
N GLN A 115 -6.78 8.06 10.80
CA GLN A 115 -7.71 8.34 11.89
C GLN A 115 -9.19 8.43 11.47
N ASN A 116 -9.45 8.80 10.21
CA ASN A 116 -10.79 9.19 9.76
C ASN A 116 -11.22 8.48 8.46
N PHE A 117 -10.67 7.33 8.12
CA PHE A 117 -11.16 6.61 6.95
C PHE A 117 -11.19 5.09 7.12
N ILE A 118 -11.93 4.42 6.25
CA ILE A 118 -12.11 2.97 6.26
C ILE A 118 -10.93 2.31 5.55
N PHE A 119 -10.39 1.27 6.14
CA PHE A 119 -9.33 0.44 5.57
C PHE A 119 -9.65 -1.06 5.75
N SER A 120 -9.07 -1.90 4.91
CA SER A 120 -9.28 -3.36 4.91
C SER A 120 -7.97 -4.11 5.14
N PHE A 121 -7.33 -3.84 6.27
CA PHE A 121 -6.18 -4.60 6.76
C PHE A 121 -6.08 -4.49 8.28
N ASP A 122 -5.38 -5.44 8.92
CA ASP A 122 -5.17 -5.42 10.37
C ASP A 122 -4.22 -4.27 10.77
N TYR A 123 -4.81 -3.13 11.10
CA TYR A 123 -4.09 -1.93 11.51
C TYR A 123 -3.13 -2.20 12.67
N ASN A 124 -3.55 -2.95 13.69
CA ASN A 124 -2.72 -3.19 14.87
C ASN A 124 -1.48 -4.02 14.53
N SER A 125 -1.64 -5.04 13.71
CA SER A 125 -0.50 -5.83 13.23
C SER A 125 0.45 -4.99 12.38
N TYR A 126 -0.08 -4.16 11.47
CA TYR A 126 0.75 -3.24 10.67
C TYR A 126 1.49 -2.22 11.53
N TYR A 127 0.80 -1.67 12.53
CA TYR A 127 1.38 -0.72 13.48
C TYR A 127 2.51 -1.36 14.29
N ASN A 128 2.27 -2.53 14.89
CA ASN A 128 3.24 -3.24 15.71
C ASN A 128 4.47 -3.63 14.89
N LEU A 129 4.29 -4.27 13.74
CA LEU A 129 5.39 -4.64 12.85
C LEU A 129 6.20 -3.42 12.40
N SER A 130 5.53 -2.32 12.08
CA SER A 130 6.21 -1.09 11.67
C SER A 130 6.96 -0.40 12.80
N SER A 131 6.56 -0.62 14.05
CA SER A 131 7.27 -0.13 15.23
C SER A 131 8.51 -0.96 15.60
N GLU A 132 8.48 -2.26 15.32
CA GLU A 132 9.55 -3.19 15.66
C GLU A 132 10.65 -3.25 14.60
N ILE A 133 10.29 -3.08 13.34
CA ILE A 133 11.21 -3.21 12.21
C ILE A 133 11.94 -1.90 11.96
N VAL A 134 13.21 -1.86 12.35
CA VAL A 134 14.12 -0.77 11.99
C VAL A 134 14.86 -1.14 10.71
N VAL A 135 14.57 -0.38 9.68
CA VAL A 135 15.22 -0.56 8.38
C VAL A 135 16.53 0.21 8.33
N LYS A 136 17.61 -0.51 8.00
CA LYS A 136 18.92 0.11 7.74
C LYS A 136 19.01 0.54 6.29
N PRO A 137 19.29 1.81 6.00
CA PRO A 137 19.48 2.31 4.65
C PRO A 137 20.54 1.54 3.85
N GLY A 138 20.37 1.45 2.55
CA GLY A 138 21.37 0.86 1.65
C GLY A 138 21.43 -0.67 1.57
N LYS A 139 20.57 -1.41 2.31
CA LYS A 139 20.47 -2.87 2.21
C LYS A 139 19.36 -3.31 1.23
N SER A 140 19.34 -4.59 0.87
CA SER A 140 18.40 -5.18 -0.10
C SER A 140 16.96 -4.72 0.16
N GLY A 141 16.28 -4.20 -0.86
CA GLY A 141 14.94 -3.60 -0.75
C GLY A 141 14.91 -2.16 -0.24
N PHE A 142 16.01 -1.63 0.25
CA PHE A 142 16.15 -0.31 0.86
C PHE A 142 17.20 0.54 0.14
N HIS A 143 17.24 0.40 -1.17
CA HIS A 143 18.20 1.12 -2.00
C HIS A 143 17.85 2.59 -2.09
N LYS A 144 18.90 3.40 -2.20
CA LYS A 144 18.81 4.76 -2.68
C LYS A 144 18.01 4.82 -3.99
N LEU A 145 17.21 5.84 -4.16
CA LEU A 145 16.55 6.09 -5.43
C LEU A 145 17.59 6.29 -6.52
N LYS A 146 17.41 5.60 -7.65
CA LYS A 146 18.31 5.71 -8.82
C LYS A 146 18.08 6.99 -9.62
N SER A 147 16.94 7.62 -9.44
CA SER A 147 16.54 8.86 -10.12
C SER A 147 16.08 9.88 -9.09
N LEU A 148 16.22 11.14 -9.43
CA LEU A 148 15.69 12.24 -8.60
C LEU A 148 14.18 12.04 -8.42
N ASP A 149 13.76 12.00 -7.17
CA ASP A 149 12.35 12.10 -6.79
C ASP A 149 12.12 13.47 -6.18
N ILE A 150 11.18 14.22 -6.72
CA ILE A 150 10.90 15.60 -6.29
C ILE A 150 10.43 15.65 -4.84
N LEU A 151 9.61 14.66 -4.44
CA LEU A 151 9.04 14.61 -3.09
C LEU A 151 10.05 14.08 -2.07
N PHE A 152 10.94 13.18 -2.50
CA PHE A 152 11.91 12.51 -1.64
C PHE A 152 13.34 12.67 -2.18
N PRO A 153 13.86 13.91 -2.25
CA PRO A 153 15.24 14.14 -2.64
C PRO A 153 16.19 13.51 -1.62
N GLU A 154 17.45 13.39 -1.97
CA GLU A 154 18.50 13.07 -1.00
C GLU A 154 18.56 14.19 0.04
N MET A 155 18.42 13.78 1.28
CA MET A 155 18.43 14.66 2.42
C MET A 155 19.84 14.71 2.97
N PHE A 156 20.73 15.57 2.47
CA PHE A 156 22.10 15.84 2.93
C PHE A 156 23.10 14.66 2.85
N GLU A 157 24.36 14.97 2.63
CA GLU A 157 25.43 13.96 2.45
C GLU A 157 25.68 13.12 3.70
N GLU A 158 25.36 13.65 4.88
CA GLU A 158 25.57 13.01 6.17
C GLU A 158 24.35 12.20 6.67
N GLU A 159 23.20 12.35 6.04
CA GLU A 159 21.98 11.69 6.47
C GLU A 159 21.78 10.33 5.79
N LYS A 160 21.05 9.51 6.49
CA LYS A 160 20.65 8.17 6.08
C LYS A 160 20.04 8.21 4.67
N GLN A 161 20.52 7.39 3.78
CA GLN A 161 19.99 7.20 2.42
C GLN A 161 18.63 6.47 2.50
N ASP A 162 17.63 7.09 3.11
CA ASP A 162 16.33 6.51 3.42
C ASP A 162 15.19 7.03 2.54
N ASN A 163 15.49 7.92 1.60
CA ASN A 163 14.52 8.53 0.69
C ASN A 163 13.61 7.50 -0.02
N ARG A 164 14.16 6.33 -0.41
CA ARG A 164 13.37 5.27 -1.05
C ARG A 164 12.33 4.66 -0.10
N ILE A 165 12.65 4.55 1.17
CA ILE A 165 11.76 3.96 2.19
C ILE A 165 10.65 4.95 2.52
N ARG A 166 10.98 6.24 2.64
CA ARG A 166 10.01 7.33 2.83
C ARG A 166 9.04 7.40 1.64
N GLN A 167 9.57 7.36 0.41
CA GLN A 167 8.77 7.33 -0.82
C GLN A 167 7.82 6.13 -0.84
N ARG A 168 8.29 4.93 -0.45
CA ARG A 168 7.45 3.73 -0.40
C ARG A 168 6.31 3.91 0.58
N ALA A 169 6.60 4.31 1.81
CA ALA A 169 5.59 4.54 2.84
C ALA A 169 4.51 5.55 2.39
N PHE A 170 4.92 6.61 1.71
CA PHE A 170 3.99 7.59 1.15
C PHE A 170 3.11 7.01 0.03
N ARG A 171 3.70 6.25 -0.89
CA ARG A 171 2.95 5.60 -1.98
C ARG A 171 1.99 4.52 -1.45
N ASP A 172 2.38 3.79 -0.42
CA ASP A 172 1.50 2.84 0.26
C ASP A 172 0.31 3.56 0.88
N TYR A 173 0.55 4.71 1.53
CA TYR A 173 -0.52 5.55 2.07
C TYR A 173 -1.48 6.05 0.98
N LEU A 174 -0.96 6.56 -0.14
CA LEU A 174 -1.80 7.00 -1.26
C LEU A 174 -2.67 5.86 -1.83
N LYS A 175 -2.12 4.65 -1.93
CA LYS A 175 -2.89 3.48 -2.37
C LYS A 175 -4.01 3.11 -1.40
N ASP A 176 -3.87 3.44 -0.13
CA ASP A 176 -4.90 3.15 0.87
C ASP A 176 -6.00 4.21 0.90
N ILE A 177 -5.64 5.50 0.86
CA ILE A 177 -6.61 6.58 1.03
C ILE A 177 -7.32 6.97 -0.28
N VAL A 178 -6.58 7.05 -1.40
CA VAL A 178 -7.13 7.58 -2.66
C VAL A 178 -8.31 6.75 -3.17
N PRO A 179 -8.27 5.41 -3.23
CA PRO A 179 -9.42 4.63 -3.69
C PRO A 179 -10.68 4.91 -2.87
N VAL A 180 -10.58 4.89 -1.55
CA VAL A 180 -11.72 5.11 -0.65
C VAL A 180 -12.32 6.50 -0.83
N LYS A 181 -11.49 7.53 -0.94
CA LYS A 181 -11.92 8.92 -1.13
C LYS A 181 -12.57 9.14 -2.52
N LEU A 182 -12.24 8.31 -3.49
CA LEU A 182 -12.88 8.31 -4.82
C LEU A 182 -14.09 7.38 -4.92
N GLY A 183 -14.50 6.74 -3.81
CA GLY A 183 -15.69 5.89 -3.76
C GLY A 183 -15.47 4.43 -4.16
N TYR A 184 -14.21 4.01 -4.34
CA TYR A 184 -13.86 2.60 -4.49
C TYR A 184 -13.82 1.86 -3.16
N ASN A 185 -13.82 0.55 -3.20
CA ASN A 185 -13.64 -0.25 -1.99
C ASN A 185 -12.21 -0.07 -1.41
N PRO A 186 -12.06 -0.21 -0.07
CA PRO A 186 -10.77 -0.09 0.58
C PRO A 186 -9.73 -1.04 0.00
N THR A 187 -8.49 -0.58 -0.04
CA THR A 187 -7.35 -1.41 -0.43
C THR A 187 -7.15 -2.55 0.56
N VAL A 188 -7.09 -3.73 0.02
CA VAL A 188 -6.77 -4.93 0.77
C VAL A 188 -5.26 -5.14 0.75
N ARG A 189 -4.68 -5.38 1.93
CA ARG A 189 -3.27 -5.66 2.06
C ARG A 189 -3.04 -7.06 2.58
N ILE A 190 -2.20 -7.79 1.86
CA ILE A 190 -1.81 -9.15 2.18
C ILE A 190 -0.33 -9.15 2.55
N SER A 191 0.00 -9.73 3.69
CA SER A 191 1.38 -9.90 4.10
C SER A 191 1.57 -11.21 4.82
N TYR A 192 2.60 -11.94 4.43
CA TYR A 192 3.02 -13.13 5.16
C TYR A 192 3.54 -12.83 6.59
N GLN A 193 3.66 -11.56 6.97
CA GLN A 193 4.08 -11.14 8.31
C GLN A 193 2.93 -10.84 9.25
N VAL A 194 1.70 -10.75 8.76
CA VAL A 194 0.51 -10.34 9.52
C VAL A 194 -0.35 -11.49 9.98
N THR A 195 -0.25 -12.68 9.40
CA THR A 195 -1.13 -13.79 9.74
C THR A 195 -0.75 -14.50 11.04
N ASN A 196 -1.61 -14.38 12.05
CA ASN A 196 -1.74 -15.26 13.23
C ASN A 196 -0.48 -15.60 14.03
N ASN A 197 0.41 -14.66 14.34
CA ASN A 197 1.57 -14.88 15.23
C ASN A 197 2.45 -16.12 14.92
N LYS A 198 2.20 -16.82 13.80
CA LYS A 198 2.87 -18.06 13.40
C LYS A 198 3.52 -18.00 12.04
N ILE A 199 3.77 -16.81 11.51
CA ILE A 199 4.18 -16.70 10.13
C ILE A 199 5.65 -17.00 9.97
N LYS A 200 5.84 -18.11 9.35
CA LYS A 200 6.96 -18.39 8.48
C LYS A 200 6.80 -17.51 7.23
N GLU A 201 7.89 -16.96 6.73
CA GLU A 201 7.90 -16.39 5.38
C GLU A 201 7.25 -17.41 4.44
N PHE A 202 6.22 -17.01 3.68
CA PHE A 202 5.65 -17.86 2.66
C PHE A 202 6.77 -18.29 1.72
N THR A 203 7.04 -19.55 1.71
CA THR A 203 7.95 -20.14 0.74
C THR A 203 7.27 -20.14 -0.63
N LYS A 204 8.04 -20.36 -1.67
CA LYS A 204 7.48 -20.58 -3.02
C LYS A 204 6.47 -21.75 -3.01
N GLU A 205 6.75 -22.78 -2.21
CA GLU A 205 5.90 -23.95 -2.03
C GLU A 205 4.59 -23.60 -1.31
N ASP A 206 4.63 -22.72 -0.31
CA ASP A 206 3.42 -22.23 0.37
C ASP A 206 2.51 -21.47 -0.61
N LEU A 207 3.08 -20.66 -1.50
CA LEU A 207 2.32 -19.93 -2.53
C LEU A 207 1.74 -20.87 -3.60
N GLU A 208 2.45 -21.92 -3.96
CA GLU A 208 1.96 -22.95 -4.91
C GLU A 208 0.85 -23.83 -4.31
N ASN A 209 0.84 -23.97 -2.98
CA ASN A 209 -0.15 -24.76 -2.24
C ASN A 209 -1.31 -23.94 -1.67
N ILE A 210 -1.36 -22.65 -1.90
CA ILE A 210 -2.41 -21.74 -1.41
C ILE A 210 -3.83 -22.26 -1.71
N GLY A 211 -4.06 -22.86 -2.88
CA GLY A 211 -5.35 -23.45 -3.26
C GLY A 211 -5.78 -24.68 -2.44
N ARG A 212 -4.93 -25.20 -1.56
CA ARG A 212 -5.22 -26.34 -0.69
C ARG A 212 -5.58 -25.95 0.75
N TRP A 213 -5.54 -24.67 1.06
CA TRP A 213 -5.82 -24.16 2.41
C TRP A 213 -7.32 -23.99 2.64
N ASN A 214 -8.01 -25.12 2.77
CA ASN A 214 -9.43 -25.18 3.13
C ASN A 214 -9.66 -25.11 4.66
N ASP A 215 -8.69 -24.63 5.42
CA ASP A 215 -8.77 -24.65 6.87
C ASP A 215 -9.55 -23.44 7.39
N GLU A 216 -10.52 -23.65 8.29
CA GLU A 216 -11.41 -22.63 8.88
C GLU A 216 -10.69 -21.47 9.59
N ASN A 217 -9.39 -21.61 9.84
CA ASN A 217 -8.51 -20.58 10.39
C ASN A 217 -7.60 -19.93 9.35
N SER A 218 -7.93 -20.05 8.07
CA SER A 218 -7.07 -19.53 7.01
C SER A 218 -7.11 -18.00 6.98
N PHE A 219 -5.98 -17.41 6.70
CA PHE A 219 -5.77 -16.01 6.36
C PHE A 219 -6.86 -15.43 5.45
N PHE A 220 -7.41 -16.23 4.54
CA PHE A 220 -8.40 -15.81 3.56
C PHE A 220 -9.80 -15.62 4.12
N GLN A 221 -10.18 -16.36 5.16
CA GLN A 221 -11.43 -16.09 5.85
C GLN A 221 -11.35 -14.77 6.63
N HIS A 222 -10.19 -14.49 7.22
CA HIS A 222 -9.95 -13.18 7.84
C HIS A 222 -10.00 -12.05 6.80
N PHE A 223 -9.36 -12.24 5.64
CA PHE A 223 -9.42 -11.32 4.52
C PHE A 223 -10.85 -11.05 4.04
N LEU A 224 -11.63 -12.11 3.78
CA LEU A 224 -13.03 -11.96 3.38
C LEU A 224 -13.85 -11.26 4.47
N TYR A 225 -13.61 -11.59 5.72
CA TYR A 225 -14.27 -10.94 6.84
C TYR A 225 -13.96 -9.43 6.86
N GLU A 226 -12.72 -9.01 6.76
CA GLU A 226 -12.32 -7.60 6.73
C GLU A 226 -12.87 -6.88 5.49
N PHE A 227 -12.79 -7.52 4.33
CA PHE A 227 -13.35 -6.98 3.09
C PHE A 227 -14.88 -6.80 3.18
N LEU A 228 -15.59 -7.78 3.76
CA LEU A 228 -17.03 -7.72 3.96
C LEU A 228 -17.43 -6.69 5.02
N GLN A 229 -16.65 -6.51 6.08
CA GLN A 229 -16.89 -5.47 7.09
C GLN A 229 -16.76 -4.06 6.49
N GLY A 230 -15.84 -3.86 5.59
CA GLY A 230 -15.70 -2.59 4.83
C GLY A 230 -16.93 -2.27 3.96
N LYS A 231 -17.65 -3.29 3.47
CA LYS A 231 -18.89 -3.12 2.69
C LYS A 231 -20.15 -2.93 3.54
N ARG A 232 -20.13 -3.33 4.80
CA ARG A 232 -21.31 -3.27 5.69
C ARG A 232 -21.39 -1.98 6.51
N ARG A 233 -20.42 -1.10 6.38
CA ARG A 233 -20.37 0.21 7.05
C ARG A 233 -20.59 1.32 6.03
#